data_5e7418734604485ca8d3fc9c85cef28c
#
_entry.id   5e7418734604485ca8d3fc9c85cef28c
#
_cell.length_a   1.000
_cell.length_b   1.000
_cell.length_c   1.000
_cell.angle_alpha   90.00
_cell.angle_beta   90.00
_cell.angle_gamma   90.00
#
_symmetry.space_group_name_H-M   'P 1'
#
loop_
_entity.id
_entity.type
_entity.pdbx_description
1 polymer ?
#
loop_
_entity_poly.entity_id
_entity_poly.type
_entity_poly.pdbx_seq_one_letter_code
_entity_poly.pdbx_strand_id
1 'polypeptide(L)'
;MKITYIHHSSFCVELQNSILLFDYFKGELPKFDKAKKLYVFASHFHEDHFDKCIFEIAKDHPDVTYILSKDIKKRRSKYVKSADQIVVMNFDEEITVDNMKIKTLESSDIGVAFLIEIEGKVIYHAGDLNWWHWEGENSPKENKYAEDKFKSGIE
;
A
#
# COMPACT_ATOMS: atom_id res chain seq x y z
N MET A 1 1.31 -16.33 10.67
CA MET A 1 1.06 -15.40 9.56
C MET A 1 0.17 -16.10 8.54
N LYS A 2 -0.91 -15.44 8.13
CA LYS A 2 -1.82 -15.89 7.07
C LYS A 2 -1.88 -14.79 6.00
N ILE A 3 -1.73 -15.16 4.72
CA ILE A 3 -1.83 -14.23 3.59
C ILE A 3 -3.06 -14.62 2.78
N THR A 4 -3.92 -13.64 2.50
CA THR A 4 -5.13 -13.80 1.69
C THR A 4 -5.03 -12.88 0.49
N TYR A 5 -5.06 -13.44 -0.71
CA TYR A 5 -5.24 -12.67 -1.94
C TYR A 5 -6.72 -12.30 -2.08
N ILE A 6 -7.01 -11.04 -2.37
CA ILE A 6 -8.37 -10.54 -2.50
C ILE A 6 -8.68 -10.29 -3.97
N HIS A 7 -7.99 -9.37 -4.58
CA HIS A 7 -8.20 -9.00 -5.99
C HIS A 7 -7.08 -8.10 -6.49
N HIS A 8 -6.58 -8.32 -7.73
CA HIS A 8 -5.52 -7.52 -8.36
C HIS A 8 -4.32 -7.34 -7.41
N SER A 9 -4.00 -6.12 -6.99
CA SER A 9 -2.94 -5.82 -6.02
C SER A 9 -3.38 -5.87 -4.55
N SER A 10 -4.63 -6.27 -4.28
CA SER A 10 -5.17 -6.29 -2.93
C SER A 10 -4.83 -7.58 -2.18
N PHE A 11 -4.14 -7.43 -1.06
CA PHE A 11 -3.74 -8.51 -0.17
C PHE A 11 -4.08 -8.18 1.28
N CYS A 12 -4.42 -9.21 2.04
CA CYS A 12 -4.53 -9.12 3.50
C CYS A 12 -3.50 -10.04 4.15
N VAL A 13 -2.69 -9.48 5.05
CA VAL A 13 -1.71 -10.22 5.85
C VAL A 13 -2.13 -10.18 7.31
N GLU A 14 -2.54 -11.32 7.84
CA GLU A 14 -2.91 -11.47 9.25
C GLU A 14 -1.73 -12.03 10.05
N LEU A 15 -1.31 -11.29 11.06
CA LEU A 15 -0.27 -11.62 12.02
C LEU A 15 -0.87 -12.01 13.38
N GLN A 16 -0.05 -12.12 14.41
CA GLN A 16 -0.53 -12.50 15.74
C GLN A 16 -1.41 -11.40 16.36
N ASN A 17 -0.98 -10.14 16.30
CA ASN A 17 -1.67 -9.02 16.94
C ASN A 17 -2.15 -7.95 15.94
N SER A 18 -1.81 -8.08 14.67
CA SER A 18 -2.06 -7.08 13.64
C SER A 18 -2.61 -7.69 12.36
N ILE A 19 -3.35 -6.87 11.60
CA ILE A 19 -3.83 -7.17 10.26
C ILE A 19 -3.37 -6.04 9.35
N LEU A 20 -2.75 -6.37 8.22
CA LEU A 20 -2.34 -5.42 7.20
C LEU A 20 -3.15 -5.67 5.92
N LEU A 21 -3.87 -4.67 5.47
CA LEU A 21 -4.65 -4.70 4.23
C LEU A 21 -3.99 -3.76 3.22
N PHE A 22 -3.64 -4.29 2.05
CA PHE A 22 -2.94 -3.55 0.99
C PHE A 22 -3.82 -3.31 -0.22
N ASP A 23 -3.78 -2.08 -0.76
CA ASP A 23 -4.35 -1.65 -2.04
C ASP A 23 -5.77 -2.19 -2.29
N TYR A 24 -6.64 -2.09 -1.28
CA TYR A 24 -8.00 -2.58 -1.39
C TYR A 24 -8.89 -1.56 -2.11
N PHE A 25 -9.56 -2.01 -3.15
CA PHE A 25 -10.54 -1.23 -3.89
C PHE A 25 -11.83 -2.00 -4.18
N LYS A 26 -11.76 -3.34 -4.25
CA LYS A 26 -12.93 -4.20 -4.39
C LYS A 26 -12.60 -5.67 -4.05
N GLY A 27 -13.62 -6.51 -4.02
CA GLY A 27 -13.53 -7.92 -3.68
C GLY A 27 -14.08 -8.23 -2.29
N GLU A 28 -14.16 -9.49 -1.96
CA GLU A 28 -14.64 -9.94 -0.65
C GLU A 28 -13.52 -9.84 0.38
N LEU A 29 -13.73 -9.02 1.42
CA LEU A 29 -12.80 -8.92 2.53
C LEU A 29 -12.91 -10.15 3.44
N PRO A 30 -11.77 -10.66 3.94
CA PRO A 30 -11.81 -11.65 4.99
C PRO A 30 -12.45 -11.05 6.25
N LYS A 31 -13.04 -11.90 7.09
CA LYS A 31 -13.53 -11.46 8.39
C LYS A 31 -12.35 -11.10 9.28
N PHE A 32 -12.26 -9.82 9.64
CA PHE A 32 -11.20 -9.32 10.52
C PHE A 32 -11.49 -9.66 11.99
N ASP A 33 -10.44 -10.10 12.69
CA ASP A 33 -10.48 -10.24 14.15
C ASP A 33 -10.41 -8.84 14.78
N LYS A 34 -11.49 -8.41 15.40
CA LYS A 34 -11.63 -7.09 16.00
C LYS A 34 -10.75 -6.84 17.24
N ALA A 35 -10.12 -7.89 17.77
CA ALA A 35 -9.13 -7.77 18.84
C ALA A 35 -7.74 -7.38 18.33
N LYS A 36 -7.49 -7.44 17.01
CA LYS A 36 -6.24 -7.08 16.37
C LYS A 36 -6.32 -5.68 15.79
N LYS A 37 -5.21 -4.94 15.83
CA LYS A 37 -5.12 -3.65 15.15
C LYS A 37 -5.08 -3.83 13.63
N LEU A 38 -5.86 -3.03 12.90
CA LEU A 38 -5.93 -3.06 11.46
C LEU A 38 -5.17 -1.86 10.86
N TYR A 39 -4.22 -2.15 9.98
CA TYR A 39 -3.51 -1.16 9.18
C TYR A 39 -3.93 -1.29 7.72
N VAL A 40 -4.40 -0.20 7.14
CA VAL A 40 -4.85 -0.14 5.75
C VAL A 40 -3.87 0.70 4.94
N PHE A 41 -3.18 0.05 4.01
CA PHE A 41 -2.18 0.66 3.14
C PHE A 41 -2.75 0.92 1.75
N ALA A 42 -2.42 2.06 1.17
CA ALA A 42 -2.67 2.32 -0.24
C ALA A 42 -1.45 2.99 -0.88
N SER A 43 -0.90 2.32 -1.90
CA SER A 43 0.35 2.68 -2.56
C SER A 43 0.23 3.92 -3.44
N HIS A 44 -0.91 4.11 -4.11
CA HIS A 44 -1.19 5.27 -4.95
C HIS A 44 -2.70 5.42 -5.25
N PHE A 45 -3.06 6.48 -6.01
CA PHE A 45 -4.45 6.90 -6.18
C PHE A 45 -5.22 6.20 -7.31
N HIS A 46 -4.61 5.35 -8.14
CA HIS A 46 -5.28 4.66 -9.23
C HIS A 46 -6.40 3.74 -8.72
N GLU A 47 -7.45 3.55 -9.54
CA GLU A 47 -8.71 2.92 -9.11
C GLU A 47 -8.58 1.42 -8.84
N ASP A 48 -7.50 0.80 -9.26
CA ASP A 48 -7.13 -0.60 -9.01
C ASP A 48 -6.21 -0.80 -7.80
N HIS A 49 -5.86 0.32 -7.09
CA HIS A 49 -5.06 0.33 -5.86
C HIS A 49 -5.73 1.11 -4.72
N PHE A 50 -6.70 1.96 -5.04
CA PHE A 50 -7.38 2.79 -4.05
C PHE A 50 -8.84 3.06 -4.43
N ASP A 51 -9.74 2.76 -3.50
CA ASP A 51 -11.10 3.28 -3.50
C ASP A 51 -11.47 3.84 -2.13
N LYS A 52 -12.38 4.83 -2.11
CA LYS A 52 -12.88 5.44 -0.85
C LYS A 52 -13.55 4.44 0.09
N CYS A 53 -13.96 3.27 -0.41
CA CYS A 53 -14.58 2.21 0.40
C CYS A 53 -13.69 1.74 1.55
N ILE A 54 -12.35 1.94 1.49
CA ILE A 54 -11.45 1.61 2.59
C ILE A 54 -11.84 2.32 3.88
N PHE A 55 -12.40 3.54 3.81
CA PHE A 55 -12.80 4.30 5.00
C PHE A 55 -14.10 3.78 5.64
N GLU A 56 -14.87 2.96 4.93
CA GLU A 56 -16.05 2.28 5.49
C GLU A 56 -15.67 1.17 6.47
N ILE A 57 -14.46 0.63 6.37
CA ILE A 57 -13.95 -0.45 7.24
C ILE A 57 -13.95 -0.01 8.71
N ALA A 58 -13.65 1.25 8.99
CA ALA A 58 -13.65 1.80 10.35
C ALA A 58 -15.04 1.78 11.02
N LYS A 59 -16.13 1.62 10.27
CA LYS A 59 -17.48 1.46 10.83
C LYS A 59 -17.65 0.13 11.57
N ASP A 60 -16.95 -0.89 11.09
CA ASP A 60 -17.05 -2.25 11.59
C ASP A 60 -15.84 -2.69 12.41
N HIS A 61 -14.71 -1.99 12.29
CA HIS A 61 -13.46 -2.29 13.01
C HIS A 61 -13.07 -1.09 13.92
N PRO A 62 -12.92 -1.29 15.25
CA PRO A 62 -12.76 -0.18 16.20
C PRO A 62 -11.39 0.48 16.17
N ASP A 63 -10.35 -0.21 15.68
CA ASP A 63 -8.96 0.27 15.71
C ASP A 63 -8.34 0.10 14.33
N VAL A 64 -8.47 1.15 13.50
CA VAL A 64 -7.95 1.21 12.13
C VAL A 64 -7.01 2.39 11.98
N THR A 65 -5.82 2.15 11.43
CA THR A 65 -4.89 3.20 10.99
C THR A 65 -4.67 3.09 9.48
N TYR A 66 -4.82 4.21 8.78
CA TYR A 66 -4.61 4.31 7.34
C TYR A 66 -3.21 4.84 7.03
N ILE A 67 -2.45 4.12 6.22
CA ILE A 67 -1.14 4.55 5.72
C ILE A 67 -1.25 4.76 4.21
N LEU A 68 -1.29 6.02 3.80
CA LEU A 68 -1.61 6.41 2.44
C LEU A 68 -0.44 7.16 1.80
N SER A 69 -0.19 6.90 0.52
CA SER A 69 0.77 7.70 -0.22
C SER A 69 0.31 9.15 -0.37
N LYS A 70 1.25 10.06 -0.52
CA LYS A 70 1.02 11.50 -0.61
C LYS A 70 0.16 11.91 -1.81
N ASP A 71 0.24 11.20 -2.91
CA ASP A 71 -0.56 11.46 -4.11
C ASP A 71 -2.06 11.21 -3.86
N ILE A 72 -2.43 10.21 -3.04
CA ILE A 72 -3.83 9.99 -2.60
C ILE A 72 -4.33 11.22 -1.84
N LYS A 73 -3.56 11.72 -0.86
CA LYS A 73 -3.94 12.95 -0.14
C LYS A 73 -4.12 14.13 -1.09
N LYS A 74 -3.25 14.27 -2.07
CA LYS A 74 -3.30 15.37 -3.05
C LYS A 74 -4.52 15.27 -3.98
N ARG A 75 -4.78 14.07 -4.53
CA ARG A 75 -5.79 13.85 -5.58
C ARG A 75 -7.17 13.47 -5.02
N ARG A 76 -7.23 12.90 -3.84
CA ARG A 76 -8.45 12.38 -3.18
C ARG A 76 -8.71 13.03 -1.81
N SER A 77 -8.24 14.26 -1.62
CA SER A 77 -8.28 15.00 -0.34
C SER A 77 -9.66 15.05 0.32
N LYS A 78 -10.74 15.09 -0.47
CA LYS A 78 -12.12 15.07 0.04
C LYS A 78 -12.41 13.85 0.91
N TYR A 79 -11.91 12.68 0.52
CA TYR A 79 -12.13 11.42 1.25
C TYR A 79 -11.17 11.29 2.43
N VAL A 80 -9.91 11.70 2.25
CA VAL A 80 -8.87 11.63 3.29
C VAL A 80 -9.22 12.49 4.50
N LYS A 81 -9.86 13.65 4.32
CA LYS A 81 -10.25 14.55 5.42
C LYS A 81 -11.33 14.00 6.35
N SER A 82 -12.06 12.96 5.94
CA SER A 82 -13.18 12.41 6.70
C SER A 82 -12.81 11.23 7.59
N ALA A 83 -11.58 10.76 7.54
CA ALA A 83 -11.12 9.62 8.33
C ALA A 83 -10.17 10.07 9.46
N ASP A 84 -10.30 9.42 10.61
CA ASP A 84 -9.37 9.55 11.71
C ASP A 84 -8.14 8.65 11.49
N GLN A 85 -7.05 8.92 12.22
CA GLN A 85 -5.82 8.11 12.21
C GLN A 85 -5.23 7.84 10.81
N ILE A 86 -4.97 8.92 10.07
CA ILE A 86 -4.31 8.85 8.78
C ILE A 86 -2.85 9.27 8.88
N VAL A 87 -1.97 8.40 8.42
CA VAL A 87 -0.55 8.66 8.17
C VAL A 87 -0.35 8.82 6.67
N VAL A 88 0.29 9.89 6.24
CA VAL A 88 0.58 10.14 4.82
C VAL A 88 2.08 10.09 4.60
N MET A 89 2.51 9.25 3.67
CA MET A 89 3.93 9.06 3.34
C MET A 89 4.24 9.46 1.90
N ASN A 90 5.42 10.05 1.72
CA ASN A 90 6.04 10.22 0.42
C ASN A 90 7.04 9.09 0.18
N PHE A 91 7.70 9.03 -0.98
CA PHE A 91 8.82 8.10 -1.20
C PHE A 91 10.06 8.52 -0.37
N ASP A 92 10.96 7.59 -0.13
CA ASP A 92 12.19 7.74 0.67
C ASP A 92 11.95 8.26 2.10
N GLU A 93 10.81 7.91 2.68
CA GLU A 93 10.50 8.20 4.07
C GLU A 93 10.59 6.93 4.92
N GLU A 94 11.01 7.09 6.16
CA GLU A 94 11.01 6.04 7.18
C GLU A 94 10.35 6.57 8.45
N ILE A 95 9.33 5.86 8.94
CA ILE A 95 8.59 6.23 10.15
C ILE A 95 8.31 5.00 11.00
N THR A 96 7.95 5.23 12.25
CA THR A 96 7.40 4.21 13.13
C THR A 96 5.98 4.58 13.53
N VAL A 97 5.04 3.65 13.31
CA VAL A 97 3.64 3.76 13.71
C VAL A 97 3.38 2.62 14.71
N ASP A 98 3.07 2.95 15.94
CA ASP A 98 3.02 2.01 17.06
C ASP A 98 4.35 1.22 17.19
N ASN A 99 4.34 -0.08 16.94
CA ASN A 99 5.52 -0.96 16.91
C ASN A 99 5.92 -1.41 15.49
N MET A 100 5.36 -0.77 14.47
CA MET A 100 5.59 -1.08 13.06
C MET A 100 6.52 -0.03 12.45
N LYS A 101 7.66 -0.47 11.91
CA LYS A 101 8.57 0.36 11.12
C LYS A 101 8.17 0.28 9.66
N ILE A 102 8.01 1.43 9.03
CA ILE A 102 7.60 1.53 7.63
C ILE A 102 8.64 2.36 6.88
N LYS A 103 9.21 1.79 5.83
CA LYS A 103 10.00 2.51 4.83
C LYS A 103 9.26 2.52 3.51
N THR A 104 9.32 3.64 2.78
CA THR A 104 8.77 3.78 1.44
C THR A 104 9.88 3.90 0.42
N LEU A 105 9.65 3.30 -0.76
CA LEU A 105 10.51 3.41 -1.93
C LEU A 105 9.76 4.15 -3.04
N GLU A 106 10.49 4.83 -3.93
CA GLU A 106 9.90 5.50 -5.09
C GLU A 106 9.33 4.46 -6.07
N SER A 107 8.06 4.61 -6.45
CA SER A 107 7.45 3.78 -7.48
C SER A 107 8.00 4.13 -8.88
N SER A 108 8.09 3.16 -9.76
CA SER A 108 8.44 3.37 -11.17
C SER A 108 7.30 3.98 -11.99
N ASP A 109 6.07 3.95 -11.46
CA ASP A 109 4.90 4.69 -12.00
C ASP A 109 4.59 5.89 -11.08
N ILE A 110 3.65 5.75 -10.17
CA ILE A 110 3.26 6.80 -9.21
C ILE A 110 3.10 6.21 -7.81
N GLY A 111 3.24 7.06 -6.78
CA GLY A 111 3.09 6.66 -5.39
C GLY A 111 4.33 6.00 -4.82
N VAL A 112 4.15 4.97 -4.01
CA VAL A 112 5.21 4.33 -3.23
C VAL A 112 5.08 2.82 -3.20
N ALA A 113 6.22 2.12 -3.04
CA ALA A 113 6.25 0.77 -2.49
C ALA A 113 6.49 0.84 -0.98
N PHE A 114 6.00 -0.15 -0.25
CA PHE A 114 6.14 -0.25 1.20
C PHE A 114 7.05 -1.41 1.61
N LEU A 115 8.01 -1.12 2.48
CA LEU A 115 8.78 -2.12 3.22
C LEU A 115 8.43 -1.97 4.71
N ILE A 116 7.91 -3.03 5.31
CA ILE A 116 7.27 -2.99 6.62
C ILE A 116 7.91 -4.03 7.53
N GLU A 117 8.41 -3.59 8.69
CA GLU A 117 8.87 -4.47 9.75
C GLU A 117 7.88 -4.45 10.92
N ILE A 118 7.27 -5.59 11.20
CA ILE A 118 6.27 -5.75 12.27
C ILE A 118 6.27 -7.18 12.80
N GLU A 119 6.15 -7.37 14.10
CA GLU A 119 6.06 -8.68 14.76
C GLU A 119 7.16 -9.67 14.30
N GLY A 120 8.39 -9.16 14.11
CA GLY A 120 9.53 -9.96 13.64
C GLY A 120 9.43 -10.43 12.20
N LYS A 121 8.56 -9.84 11.40
CA LYS A 121 8.39 -10.10 9.95
C LYS A 121 8.76 -8.87 9.14
N VAL A 122 9.30 -9.11 7.96
CA VAL A 122 9.48 -8.11 6.92
C VAL A 122 8.50 -8.40 5.80
N ILE A 123 7.70 -7.39 5.43
CA ILE A 123 6.69 -7.48 4.39
C ILE A 123 7.01 -6.41 3.36
N TYR A 124 7.12 -6.80 2.10
CA TYR A 124 7.28 -5.88 0.98
C TYR A 124 6.01 -5.89 0.12
N HIS A 125 5.46 -4.70 -0.12
CA HIS A 125 4.35 -4.48 -1.04
C HIS A 125 4.78 -3.49 -2.11
N ALA A 126 4.91 -3.97 -3.34
CA ALA A 126 5.49 -3.20 -4.43
C ALA A 126 4.59 -2.05 -4.92
N GLY A 127 3.25 -2.14 -4.72
CA GLY A 127 2.36 -1.31 -5.53
C GLY A 127 2.70 -1.49 -7.01
N ASP A 128 2.96 -0.39 -7.70
CA ASP A 128 3.38 -0.39 -9.10
C ASP A 128 4.88 -0.15 -9.30
N LEU A 129 5.71 -0.43 -8.28
CA LEU A 129 7.15 -0.50 -8.46
C LEU A 129 7.51 -1.77 -9.24
N ASN A 130 7.63 -1.65 -10.55
CA ASN A 130 7.88 -2.74 -11.48
C ASN A 130 8.81 -2.28 -12.62
N TRP A 131 9.48 -3.21 -13.26
CA TRP A 131 10.40 -2.92 -14.38
C TRP A 131 9.66 -2.44 -15.63
N TRP A 132 8.41 -2.84 -15.86
CA TRP A 132 7.60 -2.46 -17.03
C TRP A 132 8.26 -2.76 -18.38
N HIS A 133 8.98 -3.89 -18.48
CA HIS A 133 9.55 -4.37 -19.72
C HIS A 133 8.48 -5.11 -20.53
N TRP A 134 8.14 -4.56 -21.70
CA TRP A 134 7.14 -5.12 -22.61
C TRP A 134 7.82 -5.49 -23.93
N GLU A 135 8.18 -6.79 -24.06
CA GLU A 135 8.84 -7.30 -25.26
C GLU A 135 7.90 -7.19 -26.48
N GLY A 136 8.39 -6.56 -27.56
CA GLY A 136 7.63 -6.35 -28.80
C GLY A 136 6.63 -5.19 -28.77
N GLU A 137 6.39 -4.57 -27.61
CA GLU A 137 5.49 -3.40 -27.46
C GLU A 137 6.30 -2.12 -27.25
N ASN A 138 7.24 -2.13 -26.31
CA ASN A 138 8.11 -0.99 -26.04
C ASN A 138 9.29 -0.92 -27.01
N SER A 139 9.69 0.29 -27.36
CA SER A 139 10.99 0.52 -28.02
C SER A 139 12.16 0.21 -27.05
N PRO A 140 13.38 -0.05 -27.55
CA PRO A 140 14.55 -0.24 -26.70
C PRO A 140 14.82 0.91 -25.73
N LYS A 141 14.47 2.14 -26.12
CA LYS A 141 14.62 3.34 -25.28
C LYS A 141 13.62 3.34 -24.11
N GLU A 142 12.37 2.95 -24.35
CA GLU A 142 11.34 2.84 -23.31
C GLU A 142 11.66 1.71 -22.33
N ASN A 143 12.10 0.55 -22.81
CA ASN A 143 12.55 -0.55 -21.96
C ASN A 143 13.76 -0.15 -21.10
N LYS A 144 14.72 0.59 -21.67
CA LYS A 144 15.86 1.10 -20.89
C LYS A 144 15.44 2.12 -19.83
N TYR A 145 14.52 3.02 -20.16
CA TYR A 145 13.97 3.97 -19.19
C TYR A 145 13.26 3.26 -18.03
N ALA A 146 12.42 2.26 -18.34
CA ALA A 146 11.72 1.46 -17.34
C ALA A 146 12.70 0.69 -16.43
N GLU A 147 13.78 0.13 -17.01
CA GLU A 147 14.86 -0.50 -16.25
C GLU A 147 15.51 0.46 -15.27
N ASP A 148 15.91 1.64 -15.74
CA ASP A 148 16.62 2.63 -14.92
C ASP A 148 15.73 3.13 -13.77
N LYS A 149 14.45 3.38 -14.07
CA LYS A 149 13.45 3.77 -13.05
C LYS A 149 13.26 2.68 -11.99
N PHE A 150 13.10 1.45 -12.39
CA PHE A 150 12.94 0.33 -11.46
C PHE A 150 14.18 0.16 -10.57
N LYS A 151 15.37 0.15 -11.17
CA LYS A 151 16.63 0.01 -10.41
C LYS A 151 16.82 1.15 -9.41
N SER A 152 16.56 2.39 -9.82
CA SER A 152 16.64 3.54 -8.92
C SER A 152 15.64 3.46 -7.75
N GLY A 153 14.48 2.84 -7.96
CA GLY A 153 13.46 2.70 -6.91
C GLY A 153 13.79 1.62 -5.87
N ILE A 154 14.68 0.66 -6.18
CA ILE A 154 15.05 -0.44 -5.26
C ILE A 154 16.44 -0.27 -4.61
N GLU A 155 17.24 0.71 -5.02
CA GLU A 155 18.54 1.07 -4.42
C GLU A 155 18.35 1.96 -3.19
#